data_f6d2c1520b7daf0701a6b346fce36702
#
_entry.id   f6d2c1520b7daf0701a6b346fce36702
#
_cell.length_a   1.000
_cell.length_b   1.000
_cell.length_c   1.000
_cell.angle_alpha   90.00
_cell.angle_beta   90.00
_cell.angle_gamma   90.00
#
_symmetry.space_group_name_H-M   'P 1'
#
loop_
_entity.id
_entity.type
_entity.pdbx_description
1 polymer ?
#
loop_
_entity_poly.entity_id
_entity_poly.type
_entity_poly.pdbx_seq_one_letter_code
_entity_poly.pdbx_strand_id
1 'polypeptide(L)'
;MSETDAQADVTVVLPDGSELDVPAGATVEDVAFEIGPGLGRDTVAGKIDGELVEKHATVHDGARIEIVTDQSDEYLTVLRHSAAHVFAQALQRLHPEATLTIGPATDEGFYYDVTDVDLDEDDLDAIEDEMDAIIEADYDIEREVRSRDEAKEIYADNEYKLQILDEEADGEEVTFYVQDDWRDLCQGPHVESTGDVGAATLXEVSAAYWRGDEENDTLTRVYGTAFDSESALQEHLELREEALERDHRKIGQEMNLFSIPTVTGPGLPLYHPPGKTVLRELSNFANELNRDHGYEEVET
;
A
#
# COMPACT_ATOMS: atom_id res chain seq x y z
N MET A 1 -11.51 50.39 0.48
CA MET A 1 -10.12 49.90 0.51
C MET A 1 -10.18 48.66 1.34
N SER A 2 -10.19 47.50 0.68
CA SER A 2 -10.17 46.22 1.38
C SER A 2 -8.72 45.91 1.73
N GLU A 3 -8.45 45.86 3.01
CA GLU A 3 -7.18 45.30 3.50
C GLU A 3 -7.20 43.83 3.11
N THR A 4 -6.37 43.44 2.15
CA THR A 4 -6.03 42.06 1.92
C THR A 4 -5.21 41.65 3.16
N ASP A 5 -5.77 40.80 4.00
CA ASP A 5 -5.00 40.16 5.06
C ASP A 5 -3.89 39.36 4.34
N ALA A 6 -2.70 39.92 4.35
CA ALA A 6 -1.53 39.16 3.91
C ALA A 6 -1.28 38.10 4.99
N GLN A 7 -1.74 36.91 4.72
CA GLN A 7 -1.47 35.74 5.55
C GLN A 7 0.06 35.61 5.62
N ALA A 8 0.61 35.52 6.82
CA ALA A 8 2.06 35.45 7.03
C ALA A 8 2.62 34.17 6.40
N ASP A 9 3.78 34.29 5.75
CA ASP A 9 4.48 33.12 5.19
C ASP A 9 4.74 32.09 6.30
N VAL A 10 4.79 30.83 5.94
CA VAL A 10 5.19 29.71 6.81
C VAL A 10 6.58 29.24 6.38
N THR A 11 7.39 28.80 7.34
CA THR A 11 8.73 28.29 7.08
C THR A 11 8.69 26.77 7.17
N VAL A 12 9.08 26.07 6.09
CA VAL A 12 9.18 24.60 6.09
C VAL A 12 10.65 24.17 6.10
N VAL A 13 10.93 22.96 6.58
CA VAL A 13 12.29 22.40 6.71
C VAL A 13 12.45 21.27 5.69
N LEU A 14 13.46 21.39 4.82
CA LEU A 14 13.77 20.42 3.78
C LEU A 14 14.69 19.31 4.32
N PRO A 15 14.83 18.17 3.61
CA PRO A 15 15.61 17.03 4.12
C PRO A 15 17.08 17.34 4.42
N ASP A 16 17.67 18.32 3.74
CA ASP A 16 19.06 18.74 3.97
C ASP A 16 19.20 19.70 5.19
N GLY A 17 18.07 20.01 5.84
CA GLY A 17 18.03 20.92 6.98
C GLY A 17 17.90 22.39 6.61
N SER A 18 17.81 22.73 5.32
CA SER A 18 17.56 24.12 4.89
C SER A 18 16.11 24.52 5.16
N GLU A 19 15.88 25.80 5.36
CA GLU A 19 14.55 26.37 5.58
C GLU A 19 14.09 27.08 4.30
N LEU A 20 12.80 26.96 4.01
CA LEU A 20 12.17 27.58 2.84
C LEU A 20 10.88 28.30 3.29
N ASP A 21 10.76 29.58 2.95
CA ASP A 21 9.55 30.35 3.24
C ASP A 21 8.57 30.22 2.06
N VAL A 22 7.34 29.83 2.37
CA VAL A 22 6.25 29.68 1.38
C VAL A 22 5.00 30.39 1.90
N PRO A 23 4.10 30.81 1.02
CA PRO A 23 2.85 31.46 1.46
C PRO A 23 2.03 30.53 2.37
N ALA A 24 1.37 31.10 3.38
CA ALA A 24 0.44 30.32 4.21
C ALA A 24 -0.67 29.70 3.33
N GLY A 25 -0.91 28.43 3.52
CA GLY A 25 -1.82 27.63 2.70
C GLY A 25 -1.16 26.98 1.49
N ALA A 26 0.16 27.13 1.33
CA ALA A 26 0.91 26.40 0.28
C ALA A 26 0.79 24.89 0.49
N THR A 27 0.82 24.17 -0.61
CA THR A 27 0.76 22.70 -0.63
C THR A 27 2.16 22.11 -0.78
N VAL A 28 2.27 20.79 -0.65
CA VAL A 28 3.52 20.06 -0.94
C VAL A 28 3.98 20.36 -2.38
N GLU A 29 3.05 20.37 -3.33
CA GLU A 29 3.35 20.68 -4.73
C GLU A 29 3.87 22.10 -4.90
N ASP A 30 3.30 23.09 -4.19
CA ASP A 30 3.79 24.48 -4.21
C ASP A 30 5.23 24.55 -3.67
N VAL A 31 5.52 23.84 -2.57
CA VAL A 31 6.89 23.74 -2.03
C VAL A 31 7.84 23.15 -3.08
N ALA A 32 7.44 22.10 -3.78
CA ALA A 32 8.25 21.47 -4.81
C ALA A 32 8.52 22.43 -5.99
N PHE A 33 7.51 23.20 -6.41
CA PHE A 33 7.67 24.22 -7.47
C PHE A 33 8.59 25.36 -7.01
N GLU A 34 8.58 25.75 -5.74
CA GLU A 34 9.45 26.78 -5.19
C GLU A 34 10.92 26.32 -5.15
N ILE A 35 11.15 25.02 -4.88
CA ILE A 35 12.48 24.41 -4.98
C ILE A 35 12.95 24.39 -6.45
N GLY A 36 12.06 23.99 -7.37
CA GLY A 36 12.38 23.99 -8.79
C GLY A 36 11.24 23.47 -9.66
N PRO A 37 11.04 24.11 -10.83
CA PRO A 37 9.91 23.74 -11.70
C PRO A 37 9.98 22.32 -12.29
N GLY A 38 11.14 21.66 -12.29
CA GLY A 38 11.26 20.25 -12.63
C GLY A 38 10.67 19.39 -11.52
N LEU A 39 11.15 19.61 -10.29
CA LEU A 39 10.68 18.87 -9.12
C LEU A 39 9.16 19.02 -8.95
N GLY A 40 8.63 20.24 -9.12
CA GLY A 40 7.18 20.47 -9.02
C GLY A 40 6.37 19.63 -10.00
N ARG A 41 6.85 19.50 -11.24
CA ARG A 41 6.15 18.67 -12.24
C ARG A 41 6.27 17.17 -11.96
N ASP A 42 7.38 16.76 -11.38
CA ASP A 42 7.65 15.34 -11.11
C ASP A 42 7.08 14.89 -9.73
N THR A 43 6.43 15.80 -8.98
CA THR A 43 5.87 15.54 -7.65
C THR A 43 4.61 14.67 -7.76
N VAL A 44 4.66 13.49 -7.17
CA VAL A 44 3.52 12.56 -7.07
C VAL A 44 2.83 12.69 -5.72
N ALA A 45 3.62 12.85 -4.65
CA ALA A 45 3.15 12.92 -3.28
C ALA A 45 4.18 13.68 -2.44
N GLY A 46 3.98 13.73 -1.13
CA GLY A 46 4.97 14.25 -0.21
C GLY A 46 4.92 13.58 1.14
N LYS A 47 5.87 13.93 1.99
CA LYS A 47 5.78 13.60 3.42
C LYS A 47 5.77 14.90 4.21
N ILE A 48 4.83 15.00 5.14
CA ILE A 48 4.77 16.07 6.14
C ILE A 48 5.07 15.41 7.49
N ASP A 49 6.21 15.80 8.10
CA ASP A 49 6.68 15.27 9.39
C ASP A 49 6.81 13.73 9.39
N GLY A 50 7.12 13.15 8.22
CA GLY A 50 7.33 11.71 8.03
C GLY A 50 6.07 10.93 7.61
N GLU A 51 4.91 11.56 7.60
CA GLU A 51 3.66 10.95 7.11
C GLU A 51 3.50 11.19 5.61
N LEU A 52 3.24 10.13 4.85
CA LEU A 52 2.98 10.20 3.41
C LEU A 52 1.61 10.84 3.18
N VAL A 53 1.59 11.90 2.37
CA VAL A 53 0.40 12.69 2.08
C VAL A 53 0.30 12.99 0.58
N GLU A 54 -0.90 13.32 0.13
CA GLU A 54 -1.12 13.77 -1.24
C GLU A 54 -0.41 15.09 -1.53
N LYS A 55 -0.07 15.35 -2.79
CA LYS A 55 0.69 16.55 -3.20
C LYS A 55 -0.04 17.88 -2.93
N HIS A 56 -1.39 17.83 -2.82
CA HIS A 56 -2.20 19.02 -2.51
C HIS A 56 -2.41 19.22 -0.99
N ALA A 57 -1.79 18.41 -0.14
CA ALA A 57 -1.85 18.60 1.31
C ALA A 57 -1.17 19.90 1.70
N THR A 58 -1.85 20.68 2.54
CA THR A 58 -1.35 22.01 2.99
C THR A 58 -0.24 21.82 4.01
N VAL A 59 0.86 22.57 3.84
CA VAL A 59 1.98 22.54 4.77
C VAL A 59 1.74 23.55 5.92
N HIS A 60 2.33 23.27 7.08
CA HIS A 60 2.24 24.13 8.26
C HIS A 60 3.62 24.68 8.67
N ASP A 61 3.62 25.70 9.48
CA ASP A 61 4.85 26.34 9.94
C ASP A 61 5.72 25.35 10.75
N GLY A 62 6.99 25.23 10.39
CA GLY A 62 7.96 24.32 11.00
C GLY A 62 7.87 22.88 10.48
N ALA A 63 6.97 22.57 9.55
CA ALA A 63 6.80 21.23 8.99
C ALA A 63 8.08 20.76 8.29
N ARG A 64 8.44 19.49 8.49
CA ARG A 64 9.51 18.84 7.72
C ARG A 64 8.89 18.23 6.46
N ILE A 65 9.34 18.71 5.29
CA ILE A 65 8.75 18.31 4.00
C ILE A 65 9.75 17.50 3.19
N GLU A 66 9.31 16.33 2.70
CA GLU A 66 10.03 15.55 1.71
C GLU A 66 9.14 15.43 0.48
N ILE A 67 9.71 15.64 -0.70
CA ILE A 67 8.97 15.53 -1.96
C ILE A 67 9.13 14.09 -2.49
N VAL A 68 8.03 13.48 -2.85
CA VAL A 68 7.99 12.12 -3.41
C VAL A 68 7.77 12.22 -4.92
N THR A 69 8.68 11.61 -5.67
CA THR A 69 8.64 11.52 -7.13
C THR A 69 8.68 10.04 -7.53
N ASP A 70 8.61 9.76 -8.82
CA ASP A 70 8.75 8.40 -9.38
C ASP A 70 10.11 7.74 -9.04
N GLN A 71 11.09 8.51 -8.54
CA GLN A 71 12.40 8.00 -8.12
C GLN A 71 12.48 7.73 -6.61
N SER A 72 11.41 7.98 -5.87
CA SER A 72 11.38 7.82 -4.41
C SER A 72 10.97 6.40 -4.01
N ASP A 73 11.46 5.93 -2.88
CA ASP A 73 11.10 4.60 -2.36
C ASP A 73 9.59 4.47 -2.10
N GLU A 74 8.95 5.58 -1.73
CA GLU A 74 7.52 5.64 -1.44
C GLU A 74 6.64 5.58 -2.70
N TYR A 75 7.22 5.77 -3.87
CA TYR A 75 6.45 5.77 -5.14
C TYR A 75 5.65 4.47 -5.31
N LEU A 76 6.26 3.33 -5.02
CA LEU A 76 5.58 2.03 -5.13
C LEU A 76 4.35 1.95 -4.20
N THR A 77 4.38 2.61 -3.03
CA THR A 77 3.21 2.65 -2.14
C THR A 77 2.06 3.42 -2.80
N VAL A 78 2.36 4.57 -3.41
CA VAL A 78 1.36 5.39 -4.12
C VAL A 78 0.79 4.63 -5.32
N LEU A 79 1.67 4.01 -6.10
CA LEU A 79 1.32 3.23 -7.29
C LEU A 79 0.42 2.04 -6.92
N ARG A 80 0.78 1.29 -5.89
CA ARG A 80 0.01 0.13 -5.40
C ARG A 80 -1.34 0.53 -4.84
N HIS A 81 -1.42 1.69 -4.18
CA HIS A 81 -2.70 2.23 -3.73
C HIS A 81 -3.61 2.56 -4.92
N SER A 82 -3.03 3.11 -5.98
CA SER A 82 -3.79 3.41 -7.22
C SER A 82 -4.19 2.11 -7.94
N ALA A 83 -3.32 1.09 -7.94
CA ALA A 83 -3.65 -0.23 -8.47
C ALA A 83 -4.83 -0.88 -7.71
N ALA A 84 -4.93 -0.65 -6.40
CA ALA A 84 -6.08 -1.12 -5.60
C ALA A 84 -7.39 -0.46 -6.09
N HIS A 85 -7.35 0.83 -6.49
CA HIS A 85 -8.50 1.52 -7.07
C HIS A 85 -8.83 0.99 -8.48
N VAL A 86 -7.82 0.70 -9.30
CA VAL A 86 -8.00 0.07 -10.62
C VAL A 86 -8.68 -1.30 -10.45
N PHE A 87 -8.21 -2.11 -9.49
CA PHE A 87 -8.84 -3.40 -9.15
C PHE A 87 -10.32 -3.19 -8.76
N ALA A 88 -10.59 -2.25 -7.85
CA ALA A 88 -11.95 -2.02 -7.35
C ALA A 88 -12.91 -1.58 -8.47
N GLN A 89 -12.44 -0.73 -9.39
CA GLN A 89 -13.20 -0.34 -10.58
C GLN A 89 -13.44 -1.55 -11.50
N ALA A 90 -12.39 -2.33 -11.80
CA ALA A 90 -12.48 -3.54 -12.63
C ALA A 90 -13.49 -4.53 -12.04
N LEU A 91 -13.38 -4.78 -10.73
CA LEU A 91 -14.30 -5.68 -10.03
C LEU A 91 -15.74 -5.21 -10.17
N GLN A 92 -16.05 -3.92 -9.90
CA GLN A 92 -17.42 -3.42 -9.97
C GLN A 92 -17.96 -3.34 -11.39
N ARG A 93 -17.11 -3.24 -12.43
CA ARG A 93 -17.54 -3.33 -13.83
C ARG A 93 -18.03 -4.74 -14.16
N LEU A 94 -17.35 -5.77 -13.63
CA LEU A 94 -17.72 -7.17 -13.87
C LEU A 94 -18.79 -7.67 -12.90
N HIS A 95 -18.75 -7.19 -11.66
CA HIS A 95 -19.63 -7.57 -10.56
C HIS A 95 -20.24 -6.33 -9.89
N PRO A 96 -21.25 -5.74 -10.52
CA PRO A 96 -21.87 -4.50 -9.98
C PRO A 96 -22.50 -4.67 -8.59
N GLU A 97 -22.75 -5.91 -8.17
CA GLU A 97 -23.24 -6.25 -6.83
C GLU A 97 -22.15 -6.18 -5.74
N ALA A 98 -20.87 -6.22 -6.12
CA ALA A 98 -19.77 -6.26 -5.16
C ALA A 98 -19.76 -5.00 -4.28
N THR A 99 -19.74 -5.19 -2.98
CA THR A 99 -19.64 -4.10 -1.99
C THR A 99 -18.16 -3.93 -1.59
N LEU A 100 -17.62 -2.76 -1.89
CA LEU A 100 -16.23 -2.40 -1.59
C LEU A 100 -16.08 -1.94 -0.14
N THR A 101 -15.02 -2.36 0.54
CA THR A 101 -14.74 -1.92 1.90
C THR A 101 -13.46 -1.08 1.98
N ILE A 102 -12.28 -1.70 2.08
CA ILE A 102 -10.97 -1.00 2.11
C ILE A 102 -9.95 -1.70 1.21
N GLY A 103 -9.04 -0.90 0.65
CA GLY A 103 -7.98 -1.39 -0.24
C GLY A 103 -6.63 -0.71 -0.02
N PRO A 104 -5.96 -0.95 1.11
CA PRO A 104 -4.68 -0.29 1.37
C PRO A 104 -3.52 -0.92 0.60
N ALA A 105 -2.52 -0.10 0.30
CA ALA A 105 -1.22 -0.56 -0.15
C ALA A 105 -0.45 -1.21 1.01
N THR A 106 0.43 -2.14 0.67
CA THR A 106 1.32 -2.83 1.60
C THR A 106 2.75 -2.79 1.05
N ASP A 107 3.72 -3.21 1.84
CA ASP A 107 5.14 -3.24 1.42
C ASP A 107 5.37 -4.13 0.18
N GLU A 108 4.54 -5.14 -0.04
CA GLU A 108 4.71 -6.10 -1.13
C GLU A 108 3.69 -5.94 -2.27
N GLY A 109 2.63 -5.13 -2.06
CA GLY A 109 1.57 -4.99 -3.04
C GLY A 109 0.39 -4.20 -2.49
N PHE A 110 -0.79 -4.73 -2.67
CA PHE A 110 -2.03 -4.20 -2.10
C PHE A 110 -2.97 -5.36 -1.79
N TYR A 111 -4.01 -5.08 -1.04
CA TYR A 111 -5.17 -5.96 -1.00
C TYR A 111 -6.44 -5.12 -1.07
N TYR A 112 -7.54 -5.75 -1.40
CA TYR A 112 -8.85 -5.13 -1.32
C TYR A 112 -9.84 -6.11 -0.68
N ASP A 113 -10.57 -5.63 0.31
CA ASP A 113 -11.61 -6.41 1.00
C ASP A 113 -12.97 -6.08 0.38
N VAL A 114 -13.70 -7.12 -0.01
CA VAL A 114 -15.00 -6.98 -0.68
C VAL A 114 -16.01 -7.97 -0.10
N THR A 115 -17.30 -7.68 -0.29
CA THR A 115 -18.38 -8.60 0.06
C THR A 115 -19.48 -8.57 -1.00
N ASP A 116 -20.51 -9.38 -0.84
CA ASP A 116 -21.65 -9.54 -1.76
C ASP A 116 -21.24 -10.10 -3.13
N VAL A 117 -20.04 -10.68 -3.20
CA VAL A 117 -19.53 -11.36 -4.40
C VAL A 117 -18.76 -12.60 -3.93
N ASP A 118 -18.88 -13.67 -4.69
CA ASP A 118 -18.19 -14.95 -4.41
C ASP A 118 -17.08 -15.08 -5.45
N LEU A 119 -15.85 -14.85 -5.04
CA LEU A 119 -14.66 -14.88 -5.91
C LEU A 119 -13.75 -16.04 -5.55
N ASP A 120 -13.18 -16.66 -6.57
CA ASP A 120 -12.10 -17.63 -6.38
C ASP A 120 -10.94 -17.31 -7.36
N GLU A 121 -9.91 -18.14 -7.36
CA GLU A 121 -8.73 -17.91 -8.19
C GLU A 121 -9.02 -17.96 -9.70
N ASP A 122 -10.09 -18.64 -10.11
CA ASP A 122 -10.48 -18.74 -11.53
C ASP A 122 -11.08 -17.42 -12.05
N ASP A 123 -11.53 -16.52 -11.16
CA ASP A 123 -12.08 -15.21 -11.52
C ASP A 123 -11.00 -14.16 -11.76
N LEU A 124 -9.80 -14.35 -11.21
CA LEU A 124 -8.74 -13.35 -11.21
C LEU A 124 -8.31 -12.94 -12.62
N ASP A 125 -8.19 -13.90 -13.55
CA ASP A 125 -7.79 -13.63 -14.94
C ASP A 125 -8.74 -12.61 -15.62
N ALA A 126 -10.05 -12.75 -15.39
CA ALA A 126 -11.03 -11.86 -16.00
C ALA A 126 -10.98 -10.45 -15.38
N ILE A 127 -10.69 -10.37 -14.08
CA ILE A 127 -10.54 -9.08 -13.38
C ILE A 127 -9.24 -8.39 -13.86
N GLU A 128 -8.14 -9.15 -14.01
CA GLU A 128 -6.87 -8.63 -14.55
C GLU A 128 -7.05 -8.09 -15.98
N ASP A 129 -7.75 -8.82 -16.86
CA ASP A 129 -8.06 -8.35 -18.21
C ASP A 129 -8.78 -7.00 -18.19
N GLU A 130 -9.71 -6.79 -17.25
CA GLU A 130 -10.42 -5.51 -17.09
C GLU A 130 -9.52 -4.43 -16.47
N MET A 131 -8.64 -4.80 -15.51
CA MET A 131 -7.64 -3.88 -14.95
C MET A 131 -6.71 -3.36 -16.07
N ASP A 132 -6.22 -4.26 -16.91
CA ASP A 132 -5.36 -3.90 -18.06
C ASP A 132 -6.09 -2.94 -19.00
N ALA A 133 -7.38 -3.17 -19.26
CA ALA A 133 -8.19 -2.28 -20.10
C ALA A 133 -8.33 -0.88 -19.47
N ILE A 134 -8.46 -0.79 -18.14
CA ILE A 134 -8.52 0.49 -17.41
C ILE A 134 -7.16 1.20 -17.47
N ILE A 135 -6.07 0.47 -17.28
CA ILE A 135 -4.70 1.01 -17.35
C ILE A 135 -4.43 1.53 -18.78
N GLU A 136 -4.76 0.74 -19.81
CA GLU A 136 -4.61 1.16 -21.21
C GLU A 136 -5.47 2.38 -21.58
N ALA A 137 -6.61 2.54 -20.93
CA ALA A 137 -7.50 3.69 -21.19
C ALA A 137 -6.95 5.01 -20.65
N ASP A 138 -6.03 4.95 -19.68
CA ASP A 138 -5.28 6.09 -19.13
C ASP A 138 -6.21 7.20 -18.63
N TYR A 139 -7.14 6.86 -17.75
CA TYR A 139 -8.07 7.82 -17.16
C TYR A 139 -7.37 8.70 -16.12
N ASP A 140 -7.63 10.01 -16.14
CA ASP A 140 -7.18 10.91 -15.08
C ASP A 140 -7.74 10.45 -13.72
N ILE A 141 -6.93 10.51 -12.66
CA ILE A 141 -7.36 10.24 -11.28
C ILE A 141 -7.54 11.59 -10.59
N GLU A 142 -8.79 12.01 -10.43
CA GLU A 142 -9.14 13.33 -9.92
C GLU A 142 -9.54 13.28 -8.44
N ARG A 143 -8.97 14.17 -7.64
CA ARG A 143 -9.35 14.35 -6.26
C ARG A 143 -10.62 15.21 -6.17
N GLU A 144 -11.62 14.74 -5.45
CA GLU A 144 -12.88 15.43 -5.24
C GLU A 144 -13.13 15.59 -3.73
N VAL A 145 -13.52 16.78 -3.29
CA VAL A 145 -13.88 17.04 -1.89
C VAL A 145 -15.39 17.13 -1.76
N ARG A 146 -15.94 16.43 -0.79
CA ARG A 146 -17.37 16.41 -0.48
C ARG A 146 -17.59 16.62 1.01
N SER A 147 -18.76 17.11 1.36
CA SER A 147 -19.17 17.11 2.76
C SER A 147 -19.40 15.67 3.24
N ARG A 148 -19.21 15.43 4.54
CA ARG A 148 -19.48 14.13 5.16
C ARG A 148 -20.94 13.70 4.94
N ASP A 149 -21.89 14.64 4.96
CA ASP A 149 -23.30 14.33 4.72
C ASP A 149 -23.55 13.83 3.30
N GLU A 150 -22.93 14.46 2.28
CA GLU A 150 -22.99 14.00 0.89
C GLU A 150 -22.36 12.60 0.75
N ALA A 151 -21.23 12.37 1.42
CA ALA A 151 -20.57 11.06 1.40
C ALA A 151 -21.48 9.97 1.99
N LYS A 152 -22.18 10.27 3.09
CA LYS A 152 -23.15 9.34 3.69
C LYS A 152 -24.33 9.07 2.77
N GLU A 153 -24.75 10.05 1.97
CA GLU A 153 -25.80 9.82 0.96
C GLU A 153 -25.29 8.92 -0.18
N ILE A 154 -24.05 9.12 -0.63
CA ILE A 154 -23.42 8.28 -1.67
C ILE A 154 -23.32 6.83 -1.20
N TYR A 155 -22.92 6.60 0.05
CA TYR A 155 -22.72 5.26 0.61
C TYR A 155 -23.89 4.78 1.49
N ALA A 156 -25.12 5.28 1.27
CA ALA A 156 -26.28 4.92 2.11
C ALA A 156 -26.53 3.40 2.21
N ASP A 157 -26.16 2.65 1.18
CA ASP A 157 -26.31 1.19 1.12
C ASP A 157 -25.00 0.42 1.41
N ASN A 158 -23.92 1.11 1.83
CA ASN A 158 -22.62 0.48 2.15
C ASN A 158 -22.25 0.74 3.61
N GLU A 159 -22.60 -0.18 4.49
CA GLU A 159 -22.40 -0.05 5.93
C GLU A 159 -20.90 0.07 6.33
N TYR A 160 -19.99 -0.51 5.54
CA TYR A 160 -18.55 -0.44 5.82
C TYR A 160 -18.01 0.97 5.59
N LYS A 161 -18.37 1.60 4.46
CA LYS A 161 -17.99 2.99 4.18
C LYS A 161 -18.65 3.96 5.17
N LEU A 162 -19.89 3.67 5.61
CA LEU A 162 -20.55 4.48 6.66
C LEU A 162 -19.79 4.39 7.99
N GLN A 163 -19.31 3.20 8.37
CA GLN A 163 -18.50 3.03 9.58
C GLN A 163 -17.18 3.81 9.49
N ILE A 164 -16.50 3.76 8.33
CA ILE A 164 -15.28 4.52 8.08
C ILE A 164 -15.54 6.03 8.23
N LEU A 165 -16.62 6.51 7.62
CA LEU A 165 -17.02 7.92 7.73
C LEU A 165 -17.31 8.35 9.15
N ASP A 166 -17.90 7.46 9.96
CA ASP A 166 -18.22 7.80 11.35
C ASP A 166 -17.02 7.75 12.31
N GLU A 167 -16.05 6.88 12.04
CA GLU A 167 -14.94 6.61 12.96
C GLU A 167 -13.63 7.26 12.57
N GLU A 168 -13.32 7.31 11.28
CA GLU A 168 -11.99 7.70 10.79
C GLU A 168 -11.93 9.10 10.16
N ALA A 169 -13.05 9.59 9.68
CA ALA A 169 -13.07 10.91 9.04
C ALA A 169 -13.16 12.03 10.08
N ASP A 170 -12.06 12.73 10.30
CA ASP A 170 -12.03 13.96 11.10
C ASP A 170 -12.49 15.15 10.24
N GLY A 171 -13.42 15.92 10.74
CA GLY A 171 -13.88 17.13 10.06
C GLY A 171 -15.20 16.99 9.31
N GLU A 172 -15.57 18.04 8.63
CA GLU A 172 -16.84 18.18 7.91
C GLU A 172 -16.74 17.79 6.43
N GLU A 173 -15.51 17.69 5.92
CA GLU A 173 -15.20 17.35 4.53
C GLU A 173 -14.41 16.05 4.46
N VAL A 174 -14.62 15.30 3.40
CA VAL A 174 -13.91 14.06 3.10
C VAL A 174 -13.49 14.05 1.63
N THR A 175 -12.51 13.23 1.29
CA THR A 175 -11.99 13.15 -0.06
C THR A 175 -12.44 11.88 -0.75
N PHE A 176 -12.66 12.00 -2.04
CA PHE A 176 -12.89 10.92 -2.98
C PHE A 176 -11.84 11.01 -4.08
N TYR A 177 -11.52 9.89 -4.66
CA TYR A 177 -10.78 9.85 -5.90
C TYR A 177 -11.68 9.26 -6.98
N VAL A 178 -11.71 9.93 -8.13
CA VAL A 178 -12.60 9.65 -9.25
C VAL A 178 -11.75 9.30 -10.47
N GLN A 179 -12.05 8.19 -11.12
CA GLN A 179 -11.43 7.80 -12.38
C GLN A 179 -12.54 7.32 -13.33
N ASP A 180 -12.68 7.99 -14.48
CA ASP A 180 -13.77 7.79 -15.44
C ASP A 180 -15.13 7.92 -14.72
N ASP A 181 -15.96 6.89 -14.75
CA ASP A 181 -17.31 6.87 -14.14
C ASP A 181 -17.31 6.24 -12.73
N TRP A 182 -16.15 5.89 -12.19
CA TRP A 182 -16.00 5.24 -10.89
C TRP A 182 -15.39 6.18 -9.85
N ARG A 183 -15.72 5.95 -8.58
CA ARG A 183 -15.14 6.73 -7.46
C ARG A 183 -15.07 5.90 -6.18
N ASP A 184 -14.13 6.26 -5.32
CA ASP A 184 -14.09 5.71 -3.96
C ASP A 184 -13.70 6.76 -2.92
N LEU A 185 -14.16 6.55 -1.70
CA LEU A 185 -13.78 7.33 -0.50
C LEU A 185 -12.33 6.99 -0.15
N CYS A 186 -11.45 7.96 -0.21
CA CYS A 186 -10.02 7.72 -0.02
C CYS A 186 -9.29 9.02 0.33
N GLN A 187 -8.22 8.91 1.13
CA GLN A 187 -7.38 10.04 1.51
C GLN A 187 -6.17 10.22 0.57
N GLY A 188 -5.94 9.26 -0.35
CA GLY A 188 -4.77 9.26 -1.22
C GLY A 188 -3.49 8.87 -0.49
N PRO A 189 -2.30 9.19 -1.02
CA PRO A 189 -2.10 9.73 -2.37
C PRO A 189 -2.29 8.70 -3.49
N HIS A 190 -2.46 9.21 -4.71
CA HIS A 190 -2.57 8.41 -5.93
C HIS A 190 -1.64 8.96 -7.01
N VAL A 191 -1.35 8.16 -8.03
CA VAL A 191 -0.72 8.61 -9.27
C VAL A 191 -1.69 9.48 -10.07
N GLU A 192 -1.23 10.17 -11.12
CA GLU A 192 -2.07 11.15 -11.85
C GLU A 192 -3.09 10.50 -12.76
N SER A 193 -2.77 9.31 -13.28
CA SER A 193 -3.70 8.59 -14.17
C SER A 193 -3.64 7.08 -13.94
N THR A 194 -4.64 6.36 -14.42
CA THR A 194 -4.64 4.89 -14.35
C THR A 194 -3.50 4.30 -15.19
N GLY A 195 -3.06 5.00 -16.24
CA GLY A 195 -1.90 4.60 -17.05
C GLY A 195 -0.58 4.63 -16.28
N ASP A 196 -0.47 5.51 -15.30
CA ASP A 196 0.74 5.60 -14.44
C ASP A 196 0.89 4.40 -13.49
N VAL A 197 -0.15 3.59 -13.32
CA VAL A 197 -0.07 2.34 -12.54
C VAL A 197 0.93 1.35 -13.17
N GLY A 198 1.12 1.43 -14.50
CA GLY A 198 2.12 0.61 -15.19
C GLY A 198 1.64 -0.82 -15.41
N ALA A 199 2.08 -1.76 -14.56
CA ALA A 199 1.71 -3.17 -14.67
C ALA A 199 1.23 -3.70 -13.31
N ALA A 200 0.11 -4.41 -13.30
CA ALA A 200 -0.47 -4.96 -12.07
C ALA A 200 -0.86 -6.44 -12.28
N THR A 201 -0.89 -7.20 -11.19
CA THR A 201 -1.37 -8.60 -11.19
C THR A 201 -2.03 -8.92 -9.85
N LEU A 202 -2.92 -9.91 -9.87
CA LEU A 202 -3.62 -10.40 -8.67
C LEU A 202 -2.99 -11.72 -8.18
N UNK A 203 -2.89 -11.88 -6.86
CA UNK A 203 -2.17 -12.78 -6.41
C UNK A 203 -2.83 -13.80 -5.97
N GLU A 204 -3.82 -13.68 -5.05
CA GLU A 204 -4.61 -14.75 -4.42
C GLU A 204 -5.92 -14.22 -3.86
N VAL A 205 -6.85 -15.11 -3.62
CA VAL A 205 -8.11 -14.81 -2.93
C VAL A 205 -8.09 -15.51 -1.57
N SER A 206 -8.49 -14.82 -0.51
CA SER A 206 -8.58 -15.41 0.83
C SER A 206 -9.74 -14.83 1.62
N ALA A 207 -10.09 -15.47 2.72
CA ALA A 207 -11.07 -14.93 3.67
C ALA A 207 -10.37 -14.01 4.67
N ALA A 208 -11.01 -12.91 5.01
CA ALA A 208 -10.54 -11.98 6.05
C ALA A 208 -11.73 -11.56 6.91
N TYR A 209 -11.47 -11.14 8.14
CA TYR A 209 -12.52 -10.59 8.99
C TYR A 209 -12.46 -9.06 8.94
N TRP A 210 -13.61 -8.43 8.87
CA TRP A 210 -13.69 -6.97 8.91
C TRP A 210 -12.93 -6.44 10.12
N ARG A 211 -11.95 -5.56 9.89
CA ARG A 211 -11.05 -5.00 10.92
C ARG A 211 -10.26 -6.06 11.71
N GLY A 212 -10.10 -7.25 11.16
CA GLY A 212 -9.30 -8.31 11.78
C GLY A 212 -9.95 -8.97 13.00
N ASP A 213 -11.22 -8.73 13.27
CA ASP A 213 -11.92 -9.28 14.41
C ASP A 213 -12.83 -10.43 13.98
N GLU A 214 -12.59 -11.63 14.52
CA GLU A 214 -13.34 -12.85 14.17
C GLU A 214 -14.84 -12.80 14.56
N GLU A 215 -15.25 -11.78 15.34
CA GLU A 215 -16.67 -11.57 15.68
C GLU A 215 -17.40 -10.76 14.60
N ASN A 216 -16.66 -10.10 13.70
CA ASN A 216 -17.19 -9.30 12.60
C ASN A 216 -17.43 -10.15 11.35
N ASP A 217 -17.98 -9.52 10.31
CA ASP A 217 -18.28 -10.15 9.04
C ASP A 217 -17.02 -10.73 8.38
N THR A 218 -17.19 -11.86 7.72
CA THR A 218 -16.16 -12.44 6.86
C THR A 218 -16.27 -11.81 5.48
N LEU A 219 -15.14 -11.29 5.01
CA LEU A 219 -15.01 -10.64 3.70
C LEU A 219 -14.14 -11.50 2.79
N THR A 220 -14.25 -11.28 1.50
CA THR A 220 -13.32 -11.82 0.52
C THR A 220 -12.20 -10.81 0.34
N ARG A 221 -10.95 -11.24 0.54
CA ARG A 221 -9.75 -10.41 0.36
C ARG A 221 -9.02 -10.86 -0.89
N VAL A 222 -8.83 -9.93 -1.82
CA VAL A 222 -8.03 -10.16 -3.03
C VAL A 222 -6.69 -9.46 -2.85
N TYR A 223 -5.59 -10.18 -3.05
CA TYR A 223 -4.23 -9.61 -3.02
C TYR A 223 -3.73 -9.37 -4.43
N GLY A 224 -3.03 -8.28 -4.60
CA GLY A 224 -2.38 -7.93 -5.85
C GLY A 224 -1.08 -7.17 -5.62
N THR A 225 -0.36 -6.93 -6.70
CA THR A 225 0.82 -6.06 -6.67
C THR A 225 0.90 -5.27 -7.97
N ALA A 226 1.68 -4.20 -7.96
CA ALA A 226 1.88 -3.37 -9.15
C ALA A 226 3.27 -2.76 -9.14
N PHE A 227 3.77 -2.49 -10.35
CA PHE A 227 5.08 -1.91 -10.61
C PHE A 227 4.97 -0.93 -11.78
N ASP A 228 5.91 0.00 -11.87
CA ASP A 228 5.95 1.03 -12.91
C ASP A 228 6.09 0.46 -14.34
N SER A 229 6.44 -0.81 -14.46
CA SER A 229 6.64 -1.46 -15.76
C SER A 229 6.44 -2.97 -15.70
N GLU A 230 6.04 -3.54 -16.82
CA GLU A 230 5.92 -4.99 -17.02
C GLU A 230 7.22 -5.72 -16.66
N SER A 231 8.38 -5.13 -17.02
CA SER A 231 9.68 -5.77 -16.73
C SER A 231 9.98 -5.81 -15.23
N ALA A 232 9.62 -4.77 -14.48
CA ALA A 232 9.79 -4.75 -13.01
C ALA A 232 8.84 -5.73 -12.33
N LEU A 233 7.60 -5.80 -12.80
CA LEU A 233 6.63 -6.78 -12.30
C LEU A 233 7.13 -8.21 -12.55
N GLN A 234 7.59 -8.51 -13.76
CA GLN A 234 8.10 -9.84 -14.11
C GLN A 234 9.32 -10.24 -13.27
N GLU A 235 10.26 -9.31 -13.05
CA GLU A 235 11.42 -9.55 -12.17
C GLU A 235 10.98 -9.87 -10.73
N HIS A 236 10.00 -9.15 -10.22
CA HIS A 236 9.43 -9.40 -8.88
C HIS A 236 8.80 -10.80 -8.81
N LEU A 237 8.01 -11.19 -9.82
CA LEU A 237 7.34 -12.50 -9.86
C LEU A 237 8.37 -13.64 -9.93
N GLU A 238 9.44 -13.49 -10.72
CA GLU A 238 10.53 -14.46 -10.80
C GLU A 238 11.25 -14.63 -9.43
N LEU A 239 11.53 -13.51 -8.74
CA LEU A 239 12.13 -13.53 -7.41
C LEU A 239 11.22 -14.21 -6.39
N ARG A 240 9.91 -13.97 -6.48
CA ARG A 240 8.91 -14.59 -5.59
C ARG A 240 8.85 -16.11 -5.83
N GLU A 241 8.83 -16.55 -7.09
CA GLU A 241 8.85 -17.97 -7.44
C GLU A 241 10.14 -18.64 -6.91
N GLU A 242 11.30 -18.00 -7.12
CA GLU A 242 12.58 -18.50 -6.60
C GLU A 242 12.54 -18.60 -5.06
N ALA A 243 11.94 -17.63 -4.39
CA ALA A 243 11.80 -17.64 -2.92
C ALA A 243 10.93 -18.82 -2.46
N LEU A 244 9.83 -19.09 -3.16
CA LEU A 244 8.94 -20.22 -2.87
C LEU A 244 9.65 -21.57 -3.09
N GLU A 245 10.46 -21.68 -4.15
CA GLU A 245 11.27 -22.87 -4.40
C GLU A 245 12.32 -23.12 -3.30
N ARG A 246 12.83 -22.02 -2.73
CA ARG A 246 13.84 -22.04 -1.66
C ARG A 246 13.26 -22.11 -0.25
N ASP A 247 11.94 -22.26 -0.10
CA ASP A 247 11.31 -22.35 1.22
C ASP A 247 11.92 -23.49 2.03
N HIS A 248 12.52 -23.13 3.16
CA HIS A 248 13.18 -24.08 4.05
C HIS A 248 12.24 -25.16 4.57
N ARG A 249 10.93 -24.89 4.65
CA ARG A 249 9.92 -25.86 5.08
C ARG A 249 9.75 -26.97 4.04
N LYS A 250 9.67 -26.57 2.75
CA LYS A 250 9.59 -27.49 1.60
C LYS A 250 10.90 -28.30 1.50
N ILE A 251 12.03 -27.59 1.39
CA ILE A 251 13.36 -28.22 1.27
C ILE A 251 13.65 -29.13 2.48
N GLY A 252 13.32 -28.68 3.69
CA GLY A 252 13.54 -29.43 4.92
C GLY A 252 12.78 -30.75 4.95
N GLN A 253 11.53 -30.77 4.45
CA GLN A 253 10.74 -31.99 4.32
C GLN A 253 11.29 -32.91 3.23
N GLU A 254 11.59 -32.37 2.05
CA GLU A 254 12.14 -33.15 0.92
C GLU A 254 13.49 -33.81 1.28
N MET A 255 14.34 -33.09 2.00
CA MET A 255 15.64 -33.60 2.46
C MET A 255 15.57 -34.38 3.77
N ASN A 256 14.36 -34.55 4.32
CA ASN A 256 14.13 -35.24 5.60
C ASN A 256 14.97 -34.64 6.75
N LEU A 257 15.04 -33.30 6.80
CA LEU A 257 15.82 -32.60 7.83
C LEU A 257 15.05 -32.47 9.15
N PHE A 258 13.72 -32.33 9.08
CA PHE A 258 12.85 -32.21 10.25
C PHE A 258 11.43 -32.65 9.93
N SER A 259 10.64 -32.80 10.96
CA SER A 259 9.18 -33.01 10.88
C SER A 259 8.50 -32.19 11.97
N ILE A 260 7.22 -31.88 11.79
CA ILE A 260 6.39 -31.20 12.79
C ILE A 260 5.20 -32.09 13.10
N PRO A 261 5.40 -33.12 13.96
CA PRO A 261 4.31 -34.03 14.28
C PRO A 261 3.29 -33.39 15.23
N THR A 262 2.04 -33.76 15.08
CA THR A 262 0.93 -33.26 15.92
C THR A 262 1.16 -33.48 17.41
N VAL A 263 1.90 -34.53 17.76
CA VAL A 263 2.18 -34.90 19.16
C VAL A 263 3.09 -33.86 19.88
N THR A 264 3.90 -33.11 19.14
CA THR A 264 4.75 -32.07 19.72
C THR A 264 4.07 -30.70 19.77
N GLY A 265 2.99 -30.54 19.01
CA GLY A 265 2.26 -29.26 18.89
C GLY A 265 2.74 -28.41 17.70
N PRO A 266 1.94 -27.42 17.29
CA PRO A 266 2.29 -26.57 16.16
C PRO A 266 3.52 -25.73 16.46
N GLY A 267 4.38 -25.54 15.45
CA GLY A 267 5.58 -24.73 15.54
C GLY A 267 6.78 -25.40 16.23
N LEU A 268 6.67 -26.66 16.66
CA LEU A 268 7.78 -27.36 17.36
C LEU A 268 8.39 -28.43 16.44
N PRO A 269 9.45 -28.11 15.66
CA PRO A 269 10.07 -29.08 14.77
C PRO A 269 10.92 -30.11 15.53
N LEU A 270 10.84 -31.36 15.11
CA LEU A 270 11.74 -32.42 15.52
C LEU A 270 12.81 -32.58 14.43
N TYR A 271 14.05 -32.24 14.77
CA TYR A 271 15.17 -32.35 13.82
C TYR A 271 15.63 -33.79 13.73
N HIS A 272 15.67 -34.31 12.50
CA HIS A 272 16.25 -35.62 12.17
C HIS A 272 17.79 -35.48 12.16
N PRO A 273 18.56 -36.59 12.14
CA PRO A 273 20.01 -36.50 12.20
C PRO A 273 20.68 -35.57 11.18
N PRO A 274 20.25 -35.55 9.88
CA PRO A 274 20.84 -34.58 8.94
C PRO A 274 20.53 -33.13 9.32
N GLY A 275 19.27 -32.83 9.69
CA GLY A 275 18.84 -31.49 10.10
C GLY A 275 19.56 -31.01 11.35
N LYS A 276 19.74 -31.92 12.36
CA LYS A 276 20.50 -31.59 13.57
C LYS A 276 21.97 -31.29 13.25
N THR A 277 22.55 -31.99 12.26
CA THR A 277 23.91 -31.70 11.80
C THR A 277 23.98 -30.28 11.20
N VAL A 278 23.08 -29.93 10.27
CA VAL A 278 23.04 -28.58 9.69
C VAL A 278 22.91 -27.51 10.79
N LEU A 279 21.96 -27.70 11.70
CA LEU A 279 21.71 -26.75 12.80
C LEU A 279 22.96 -26.56 13.66
N ARG A 280 23.65 -27.64 13.98
CA ARG A 280 24.89 -27.58 14.78
C ARG A 280 26.01 -26.81 14.06
N GLU A 281 26.20 -27.09 12.78
CA GLU A 281 27.25 -26.40 12.00
C GLU A 281 26.95 -24.91 11.85
N LEU A 282 25.66 -24.54 11.61
CA LEU A 282 25.25 -23.13 11.58
C LEU A 282 25.47 -22.44 12.94
N SER A 283 25.09 -23.11 14.04
CA SER A 283 25.30 -22.57 15.39
C SER A 283 26.81 -22.38 15.69
N ASN A 284 27.63 -23.35 15.34
CA ASN A 284 29.09 -23.26 15.53
C ASN A 284 29.66 -22.08 14.73
N PHE A 285 29.26 -21.93 13.47
CA PHE A 285 29.70 -20.83 12.60
C PHE A 285 29.30 -19.48 13.19
N ALA A 286 28.03 -19.33 13.60
CA ALA A 286 27.55 -18.10 14.21
C ALA A 286 28.29 -17.73 15.48
N ASN A 287 28.54 -18.74 16.34
CA ASN A 287 29.29 -18.54 17.59
C ASN A 287 30.75 -18.14 17.31
N GLU A 288 31.41 -18.75 16.32
CA GLU A 288 32.74 -18.38 15.88
C GLU A 288 32.80 -16.93 15.41
N LEU A 289 31.88 -16.56 14.52
CA LEU A 289 31.76 -15.21 13.96
C LEU A 289 31.54 -14.17 15.08
N ASN A 290 30.61 -14.44 15.98
CA ASN A 290 30.32 -13.55 17.12
C ASN A 290 31.57 -13.38 18.01
N ARG A 291 32.27 -14.45 18.30
CA ARG A 291 33.50 -14.42 19.13
C ARG A 291 34.60 -13.59 18.45
N ASP A 292 34.76 -13.73 17.14
CA ASP A 292 35.72 -12.95 16.35
C ASP A 292 35.40 -11.44 16.35
N HIS A 293 34.13 -11.11 16.54
CA HIS A 293 33.67 -9.71 16.66
C HIS A 293 33.62 -9.22 18.12
N GLY A 294 34.11 -10.01 19.09
CA GLY A 294 34.22 -9.59 20.47
C GLY A 294 32.97 -9.82 21.35
N TYR A 295 31.98 -10.56 20.85
CA TYR A 295 30.82 -10.92 21.67
C TYR A 295 31.12 -12.09 22.58
N GLU A 296 30.54 -12.10 23.76
CA GLU A 296 30.66 -13.16 24.74
C GLU A 296 29.34 -13.95 24.85
N GLU A 297 29.46 -15.27 24.93
CA GLU A 297 28.32 -16.16 25.06
C GLU A 297 27.82 -16.14 26.52
N VAL A 298 26.52 -15.97 26.71
CA VAL A 298 25.86 -16.00 28.02
C VAL A 298 24.67 -16.97 27.95
N GLU A 299 24.28 -17.51 29.08
CA GLU A 299 23.10 -18.38 29.22
C GLU A 299 22.14 -17.74 30.23
N THR A 300 20.84 -17.60 29.84
CA THR A 300 19.80 -16.96 30.65
C THR A 300 18.68 -17.94 31.00
#